data_78bdfb265f498db068216a39f1ddf1df
#
_entry.id   78bdfb265f498db068216a39f1ddf1df
#
_cell.length_a   1.000
_cell.length_b   1.000
_cell.length_c   1.000
_cell.angle_alpha   90.00
_cell.angle_beta   90.00
_cell.angle_gamma   90.00
#
_symmetry.space_group_name_H-M   'P 1'
#
loop_
_entity.id
_entity.type
_entity.pdbx_description
1 polymer ?
#
loop_
_entity_poly.entity_id
_entity_poly.type
_entity_poly.pdbx_seq_one_letter_code
_entity_poly.pdbx_strand_id
1 'polypeptide(L)'
;MQGQGMDSMFAMEELSLMGIAEILPKYRHLKRRIRETADAVIAAKPDVLITIDSPDFCLRVARLVKAGSNVRTVHYVAPTVWAWRAGRAEKMARHIDHVLALFPFETPFMQAAGMDCDFVGHPVAAEPPVTPDELRAFDEKYGLGRGTECMVILPGSRRSEVERMGPIFGQTFAQADLG
;
A
#
# COMPACT_ATOMS: atom_id res chain seq x y z
N MET A 1 4.73 -12.16 -2.62
CA MET A 1 5.75 -12.21 -3.68
C MET A 1 6.77 -13.33 -3.46
N GLN A 2 7.43 -13.43 -2.30
CA GLN A 2 8.35 -14.57 -2.02
C GLN A 2 7.66 -15.93 -2.16
N GLY A 3 6.42 -16.10 -1.68
CA GLY A 3 5.62 -17.31 -1.86
C GLY A 3 5.26 -17.64 -3.33
N GLN A 4 5.59 -16.75 -4.27
CA GLN A 4 5.45 -16.93 -5.71
C GLN A 4 6.82 -17.08 -6.42
N GLY A 5 7.88 -17.40 -5.65
CA GLY A 5 9.21 -17.64 -6.21
C GLY A 5 10.00 -16.38 -6.59
N MET A 6 9.62 -15.21 -6.07
CA MET A 6 10.38 -13.97 -6.32
C MET A 6 11.40 -13.75 -5.19
N ASP A 7 12.66 -13.57 -5.56
CA ASP A 7 13.71 -13.15 -4.65
C ASP A 7 13.63 -11.64 -4.41
N SER A 8 13.64 -11.24 -3.14
CA SER A 8 13.60 -9.84 -2.76
C SER A 8 15.01 -9.29 -2.60
N MET A 9 15.30 -8.10 -3.13
CA MET A 9 16.60 -7.42 -2.95
C MET A 9 16.88 -7.05 -1.49
N PHE A 10 15.83 -6.86 -0.67
CA PHE A 10 15.91 -6.53 0.77
C PHE A 10 14.55 -6.82 1.43
N ALA A 11 14.55 -6.86 2.75
CA ALA A 11 13.35 -7.15 3.53
C ALA A 11 12.34 -5.99 3.45
N MET A 12 11.03 -6.30 3.37
CA MET A 12 9.95 -5.31 3.28
C MET A 12 9.90 -4.40 4.52
N GLU A 13 10.29 -4.94 5.68
CA GLU A 13 10.34 -4.23 6.96
C GLU A 13 11.28 -3.01 6.91
N GLU A 14 12.27 -3.00 6.02
CA GLU A 14 13.15 -1.85 5.82
C GLU A 14 12.41 -0.62 5.28
N LEU A 15 11.30 -0.83 4.57
CA LEU A 15 10.46 0.23 3.99
C LEU A 15 9.23 0.56 4.85
N SER A 16 8.86 -0.30 5.80
CA SER A 16 7.67 -0.14 6.65
C SER A 16 7.89 0.87 7.78
N LEU A 17 8.40 2.05 7.46
CA LEU A 17 8.69 3.13 8.40
C LEU A 17 7.62 4.21 8.31
N MET A 18 7.10 4.66 9.44
CA MET A 18 6.14 5.74 9.51
C MET A 18 6.53 6.78 10.57
N GLY A 19 6.39 8.05 10.16
CA GLY A 19 6.69 9.19 11.03
C GLY A 19 8.15 9.66 10.91
N ILE A 20 8.35 10.94 11.19
CA ILE A 20 9.64 11.63 11.04
C ILE A 20 10.70 11.03 11.97
N ALA A 21 10.30 10.61 13.17
CA ALA A 21 11.20 10.05 14.18
C ALA A 21 11.81 8.72 13.75
N GLU A 22 11.07 7.88 13.02
CA GLU A 22 11.55 6.59 12.50
C GLU A 22 12.35 6.74 11.20
N ILE A 23 11.97 7.71 10.36
CA ILE A 23 12.58 7.94 9.05
C ILE A 23 13.94 8.64 9.18
N LEU A 24 14.07 9.62 10.09
CA LEU A 24 15.24 10.47 10.17
C LEU A 24 16.56 9.70 10.42
N PRO A 25 16.64 8.76 11.37
CA PRO A 25 17.84 7.93 11.57
C PRO A 25 18.17 7.03 10.39
N LYS A 26 17.14 6.54 9.68
CA LYS A 26 17.25 5.60 8.56
C LYS A 26 17.27 6.27 7.18
N TYR A 27 17.22 7.60 7.12
CA TYR A 27 17.12 8.35 5.85
C TYR A 27 18.25 8.03 4.88
N ARG A 28 19.50 7.94 5.37
CA ARG A 28 20.65 7.57 4.52
C ARG A 28 20.52 6.16 3.97
N HIS A 29 20.04 5.23 4.78
CA HIS A 29 19.78 3.85 4.39
C HIS A 29 18.69 3.77 3.31
N LEU A 30 17.55 4.42 3.50
CA LEU A 30 16.47 4.48 2.51
C LEU A 30 16.95 5.10 1.19
N LYS A 31 17.74 6.17 1.25
CA LYS A 31 18.31 6.80 0.06
C LYS A 31 19.26 5.87 -0.70
N ARG A 32 20.02 5.04 0.02
CA ARG A 32 20.85 3.99 -0.59
C ARG A 32 19.98 2.93 -1.27
N ARG A 33 18.95 2.39 -0.59
CA ARG A 33 18.02 1.41 -1.17
C ARG A 33 17.33 1.92 -2.43
N ILE A 34 16.91 3.18 -2.44
CA ILE A 34 16.32 3.81 -3.64
C ILE A 34 17.32 3.79 -4.81
N ARG A 35 18.58 4.11 -4.58
CA ARG A 35 19.60 4.08 -5.62
C ARG A 35 19.91 2.66 -6.09
N GLU A 36 20.18 1.73 -5.16
CA GLU A 36 20.44 0.32 -5.46
C GLU A 36 19.33 -0.29 -6.32
N THR A 37 18.06 0.01 -5.98
CA THR A 37 16.90 -0.47 -6.75
C THR A 37 16.87 0.16 -8.14
N ALA A 38 17.06 1.46 -8.26
CA ALA A 38 17.06 2.14 -9.56
C ALA A 38 18.20 1.65 -10.45
N ASP A 39 19.41 1.49 -9.91
CA ASP A 39 20.59 1.00 -10.64
C ASP A 39 20.37 -0.44 -11.13
N ALA A 40 19.76 -1.30 -10.30
CA ALA A 40 19.39 -2.67 -10.68
C ALA A 40 18.38 -2.69 -11.84
N VAL A 41 17.36 -1.84 -11.80
CA VAL A 41 16.37 -1.71 -12.88
C VAL A 41 17.04 -1.24 -14.18
N ILE A 42 17.87 -0.21 -14.11
CA ILE A 42 18.57 0.33 -15.28
C ILE A 42 19.53 -0.74 -15.89
N ALA A 43 20.21 -1.49 -15.04
CA ALA A 43 21.12 -2.57 -15.49
C ALA A 43 20.35 -3.73 -16.13
N ALA A 44 19.19 -4.09 -15.60
CA ALA A 44 18.34 -5.17 -16.12
C ALA A 44 17.67 -4.82 -17.46
N LYS A 45 17.53 -3.52 -17.78
CA LYS A 45 16.88 -3.00 -19.01
C LYS A 45 15.51 -3.67 -19.29
N PRO A 46 14.57 -3.68 -18.35
CA PRO A 46 13.26 -4.28 -18.56
C PRO A 46 12.44 -3.44 -19.54
N ASP A 47 11.44 -4.05 -20.17
CA ASP A 47 10.47 -3.33 -21.01
C ASP A 47 9.59 -2.39 -20.18
N VAL A 48 9.30 -2.77 -18.92
CA VAL A 48 8.47 -2.00 -18.01
C VAL A 48 8.94 -2.13 -16.56
N LEU A 49 8.91 -1.01 -15.83
CA LEU A 49 9.00 -0.98 -14.37
C LEU A 49 7.60 -0.83 -13.79
N ILE A 50 7.13 -1.84 -13.08
CA ILE A 50 5.87 -1.77 -12.32
C ILE A 50 6.20 -1.52 -10.86
N THR A 51 5.70 -0.42 -10.31
CA THR A 51 5.80 -0.07 -8.90
C THR A 51 4.43 -0.25 -8.22
N ILE A 52 4.42 -0.75 -6.98
CA ILE A 52 3.20 -1.08 -6.27
C ILE A 52 3.17 -0.36 -4.93
N ASP A 53 2.16 0.52 -4.73
CA ASP A 53 1.98 1.29 -3.49
C ASP A 53 3.28 2.02 -3.04
N SER A 54 3.41 2.30 -1.74
CA SER A 54 4.61 2.94 -1.15
C SER A 54 5.17 4.12 -1.97
N PRO A 55 4.37 5.15 -2.25
CA PRO A 55 4.71 6.20 -3.21
C PRO A 55 5.98 6.96 -2.86
N ASP A 56 6.32 7.09 -1.57
CA ASP A 56 7.53 7.79 -1.13
C ASP A 56 8.83 7.05 -1.52
N PHE A 57 8.80 5.73 -1.64
CA PHE A 57 9.91 4.93 -2.15
C PHE A 57 9.81 4.78 -3.67
N CYS A 58 8.67 4.28 -4.15
CA CYS A 58 8.45 3.90 -5.55
C CYS A 58 8.62 5.08 -6.52
N LEU A 59 8.06 6.24 -6.23
CA LEU A 59 8.19 7.42 -7.10
C LEU A 59 9.62 7.97 -7.15
N ARG A 60 10.39 7.80 -6.08
CA ARG A 60 11.82 8.18 -6.10
C ARG A 60 12.65 7.22 -6.93
N VAL A 61 12.37 5.91 -6.87
CA VAL A 61 12.99 4.91 -7.76
C VAL A 61 12.64 5.23 -9.21
N ALA A 62 11.35 5.37 -9.54
CA ALA A 62 10.88 5.70 -10.89
C ALA A 62 11.54 6.97 -11.46
N ARG A 63 11.69 8.01 -10.63
CA ARG A 63 12.41 9.24 -11.03
C ARG A 63 13.84 8.98 -11.44
N LEU A 64 14.58 8.16 -10.69
CA LEU A 64 15.98 7.83 -11.02
C LEU A 64 16.06 6.95 -12.27
N VAL A 65 15.16 5.99 -12.43
CA VAL A 65 15.06 5.14 -13.60
C VAL A 65 14.77 5.98 -14.86
N LYS A 66 13.81 6.91 -14.79
CA LYS A 66 13.49 7.82 -15.90
C LYS A 66 14.65 8.76 -16.25
N ALA A 67 15.48 9.15 -15.27
CA ALA A 67 16.64 9.99 -15.52
C ALA A 67 17.78 9.22 -16.22
N GLY A 68 17.87 7.89 -16.05
CA GLY A 68 18.94 7.04 -16.57
C GLY A 68 18.52 6.09 -17.69
N SER A 69 17.23 6.04 -18.06
CA SER A 69 16.72 5.09 -19.06
C SER A 69 15.40 5.55 -19.67
N ASN A 70 14.99 4.88 -20.76
CA ASN A 70 13.67 5.06 -21.40
C ASN A 70 12.66 3.97 -20.97
N VAL A 71 12.89 3.27 -19.88
CA VAL A 71 11.99 2.23 -19.37
C VAL A 71 10.62 2.83 -19.10
N ARG A 72 9.56 2.19 -19.61
CA ARG A 72 8.18 2.57 -19.31
C ARG A 72 7.89 2.33 -17.84
N THR A 73 7.27 3.31 -17.19
CA THR A 73 6.97 3.26 -15.75
C THR A 73 5.48 3.17 -15.50
N VAL A 74 5.05 2.15 -14.76
CA VAL A 74 3.67 1.91 -14.37
C VAL A 74 3.59 1.93 -12.85
N HIS A 75 2.57 2.57 -12.31
CA HIS A 75 2.32 2.60 -10.86
C HIS A 75 0.96 2.01 -10.53
N TYR A 76 0.94 0.96 -9.75
CA TYR A 76 -0.28 0.34 -9.23
C TYR A 76 -0.62 0.94 -7.87
N VAL A 77 -1.86 1.35 -7.67
CA VAL A 77 -2.43 2.13 -6.56
C VAL A 77 -2.22 3.64 -6.74
N ALA A 78 -3.25 4.33 -7.23
CA ALA A 78 -3.21 5.79 -7.36
C ALA A 78 -3.04 6.48 -5.99
N PRO A 79 -2.25 7.56 -5.89
CA PRO A 79 -2.16 8.33 -4.66
C PRO A 79 -3.48 9.07 -4.38
N THR A 80 -3.82 9.26 -3.11
CA THR A 80 -5.06 9.92 -2.64
C THR A 80 -5.07 11.44 -2.92
N VAL A 81 -4.95 11.84 -4.18
CA VAL A 81 -4.90 13.26 -4.59
C VAL A 81 -6.27 13.94 -4.56
N TRP A 82 -7.33 13.18 -4.63
CA TRP A 82 -8.71 13.64 -4.58
C TRP A 82 -9.14 14.16 -3.19
N ALA A 83 -8.49 13.70 -2.13
CA ALA A 83 -8.80 14.13 -0.76
C ALA A 83 -7.91 15.30 -0.30
N TRP A 84 -6.64 15.34 -0.75
CA TRP A 84 -5.67 16.35 -0.34
C TRP A 84 -4.41 16.30 -1.24
N ARG A 85 -3.67 17.41 -1.35
CA ARG A 85 -2.44 17.50 -2.15
C ARG A 85 -2.63 17.20 -3.64
N ALA A 86 -3.59 17.85 -4.30
CA ALA A 86 -3.88 17.69 -5.75
C ALA A 86 -2.61 17.78 -6.62
N GLY A 87 -1.70 18.70 -6.38
CA GLY A 87 -0.42 18.80 -7.12
C GLY A 87 0.54 17.60 -6.99
N ARG A 88 0.14 16.53 -6.29
CA ARG A 88 0.91 15.28 -6.20
C ARG A 88 0.81 14.47 -7.49
N ALA A 89 -0.34 14.48 -8.17
CA ALA A 89 -0.51 13.83 -9.47
C ALA A 89 0.41 14.45 -10.53
N GLU A 90 0.48 15.78 -10.62
CA GLU A 90 1.36 16.50 -11.55
C GLU A 90 2.86 16.21 -11.31
N LYS A 91 3.27 16.09 -10.03
CA LYS A 91 4.64 15.69 -9.70
C LYS A 91 4.93 14.24 -10.09
N MET A 92 3.95 13.37 -9.95
CA MET A 92 4.04 11.96 -10.30
C MET A 92 4.12 11.78 -11.83
N ALA A 93 3.35 12.54 -12.61
CA ALA A 93 3.32 12.51 -14.06
C ALA A 93 4.69 12.78 -14.72
N ARG A 94 5.62 13.40 -13.99
CA ARG A 94 7.00 13.60 -14.49
C ARG A 94 7.82 12.32 -14.57
N HIS A 95 7.38 11.25 -13.91
CA HIS A 95 8.18 10.03 -13.71
C HIS A 95 7.38 8.75 -13.88
N ILE A 96 6.05 8.84 -13.96
CA ILE A 96 5.13 7.72 -14.18
C ILE A 96 4.37 7.98 -15.47
N ASP A 97 4.42 7.00 -16.36
CA ASP A 97 3.72 7.07 -17.65
C ASP A 97 2.28 6.60 -17.52
N HIS A 98 2.03 5.59 -16.65
CA HIS A 98 0.74 4.93 -16.57
C HIS A 98 0.39 4.58 -15.12
N VAL A 99 -0.87 4.79 -14.73
CA VAL A 99 -1.39 4.42 -13.41
C VAL A 99 -2.45 3.34 -13.54
N LEU A 100 -2.37 2.32 -12.72
CA LEU A 100 -3.40 1.31 -12.55
C LEU A 100 -4.18 1.66 -11.26
N ALA A 101 -5.36 2.26 -11.44
CA ALA A 101 -6.18 2.80 -10.36
C ALA A 101 -7.09 1.72 -9.75
N LEU A 102 -7.27 1.75 -8.43
CA LEU A 102 -8.13 0.82 -7.70
C LEU A 102 -9.59 1.25 -7.69
N PHE A 103 -9.85 2.54 -7.88
CA PHE A 103 -11.20 3.11 -7.87
C PHE A 103 -11.48 3.91 -9.14
N PRO A 104 -12.70 3.83 -9.71
CA PRO A 104 -13.01 4.48 -10.98
C PRO A 104 -12.92 6.01 -10.91
N PHE A 105 -13.16 6.61 -9.75
CA PHE A 105 -13.09 8.06 -9.56
C PHE A 105 -11.65 8.61 -9.54
N GLU A 106 -10.62 7.77 -9.44
CA GLU A 106 -9.21 8.18 -9.45
C GLU A 106 -8.73 8.51 -10.86
N THR A 107 -9.26 7.80 -11.87
CA THR A 107 -8.84 7.91 -13.27
C THR A 107 -8.84 9.34 -13.80
N PRO A 108 -9.90 10.16 -13.63
CA PRO A 108 -9.91 11.52 -14.14
C PRO A 108 -8.79 12.41 -13.57
N PHE A 109 -8.39 12.21 -12.31
CA PHE A 109 -7.33 12.99 -11.69
C PHE A 109 -5.95 12.65 -12.26
N MET A 110 -5.71 11.36 -12.57
CA MET A 110 -4.44 10.92 -13.15
C MET A 110 -4.34 11.38 -14.60
N GLN A 111 -5.40 11.25 -15.39
CA GLN A 111 -5.46 11.68 -16.77
C GLN A 111 -5.34 13.20 -16.90
N ALA A 112 -5.98 13.97 -16.01
CA ALA A 112 -5.84 15.44 -15.99
C ALA A 112 -4.41 15.89 -15.69
N ALA A 113 -3.62 15.06 -14.97
CA ALA A 113 -2.21 15.32 -14.72
C ALA A 113 -1.28 14.90 -15.87
N GLY A 114 -1.82 14.28 -16.94
CA GLY A 114 -1.07 13.88 -18.15
C GLY A 114 -0.52 12.46 -18.13
N MET A 115 -1.03 11.59 -17.26
CA MET A 115 -0.68 10.16 -17.23
C MET A 115 -1.77 9.34 -17.93
N ASP A 116 -1.38 8.22 -18.55
CA ASP A 116 -2.34 7.16 -18.87
C ASP A 116 -2.89 6.60 -17.55
N CYS A 117 -4.17 6.24 -17.52
CA CYS A 117 -4.76 5.65 -16.33
C CYS A 117 -5.91 4.71 -16.67
N ASP A 118 -5.81 3.47 -16.16
CA ASP A 118 -6.87 2.47 -16.26
C ASP A 118 -7.40 2.10 -14.86
N PHE A 119 -8.71 1.99 -14.75
CA PHE A 119 -9.36 1.41 -13.59
C PHE A 119 -9.25 -0.11 -13.68
N VAL A 120 -8.56 -0.74 -12.74
CA VAL A 120 -8.32 -2.19 -12.70
C VAL A 120 -9.07 -2.90 -11.57
N GLY A 121 -9.75 -2.16 -10.72
CA GLY A 121 -10.47 -2.69 -9.57
C GLY A 121 -9.59 -2.96 -8.35
N HIS A 122 -10.24 -3.08 -7.19
CA HIS A 122 -9.54 -3.38 -5.94
C HIS A 122 -9.42 -4.90 -5.77
N PRO A 123 -8.24 -5.46 -5.40
CA PRO A 123 -8.02 -6.89 -5.27
C PRO A 123 -9.02 -7.59 -4.35
N VAL A 124 -9.47 -6.93 -3.29
CA VAL A 124 -10.46 -7.47 -2.36
C VAL A 124 -11.77 -7.87 -3.02
N ALA A 125 -12.13 -7.24 -4.16
CA ALA A 125 -13.34 -7.59 -4.90
C ALA A 125 -13.26 -8.96 -5.60
N ALA A 126 -12.05 -9.47 -5.78
CA ALA A 126 -11.80 -10.79 -6.37
C ALA A 126 -11.61 -11.89 -5.31
N GLU A 127 -11.56 -11.53 -4.03
CA GLU A 127 -11.46 -12.52 -2.96
C GLU A 127 -12.75 -13.32 -2.85
N PRO A 128 -12.66 -14.67 -2.80
CA PRO A 128 -13.85 -15.48 -2.63
C PRO A 128 -14.49 -15.19 -1.25
N PRO A 129 -15.84 -15.26 -1.15
CA PRO A 129 -16.51 -15.16 0.14
C PRO A 129 -16.09 -16.32 1.04
N VAL A 130 -16.08 -16.04 2.35
CA VAL A 130 -15.78 -17.05 3.37
C VAL A 130 -16.71 -18.24 3.24
N THR A 131 -16.15 -19.44 3.23
CA THR A 131 -16.90 -20.70 3.14
C THR A 131 -17.56 -21.03 4.49
N PRO A 132 -18.63 -21.83 4.51
CA PRO A 132 -19.23 -22.30 5.76
C PRO A 132 -18.27 -23.09 6.66
N ASP A 133 -17.26 -23.77 6.08
CA ASP A 133 -16.25 -24.51 6.84
C ASP A 133 -15.25 -23.59 7.52
N GLU A 134 -14.78 -22.55 6.81
CA GLU A 134 -13.93 -21.53 7.39
C GLU A 134 -14.63 -20.76 8.50
N LEU A 135 -15.93 -20.46 8.31
CA LEU A 135 -16.72 -19.80 9.34
C LEU A 135 -16.83 -20.69 10.60
N ARG A 136 -17.13 -22.00 10.43
CA ARG A 136 -17.18 -22.92 11.57
C ARG A 136 -15.85 -23.03 12.29
N ALA A 137 -14.76 -23.14 11.55
CA ALA A 137 -13.41 -23.19 12.14
C ALA A 137 -13.07 -21.91 12.92
N PHE A 138 -13.54 -20.76 12.44
CA PHE A 138 -13.39 -19.49 13.13
C PHE A 138 -14.20 -19.46 14.43
N ASP A 139 -15.48 -19.86 14.37
CA ASP A 139 -16.38 -19.92 15.54
C ASP A 139 -15.81 -20.86 16.62
N GLU A 140 -15.36 -22.05 16.23
CA GLU A 140 -14.72 -23.01 17.15
C GLU A 140 -13.45 -22.43 17.78
N LYS A 141 -12.59 -21.81 16.97
CA LYS A 141 -11.32 -21.23 17.42
C LYS A 141 -11.51 -20.14 18.47
N TYR A 142 -12.55 -19.33 18.33
CA TYR A 142 -12.80 -18.18 19.21
C TYR A 142 -13.95 -18.40 20.20
N GLY A 143 -14.54 -19.61 20.25
CA GLY A 143 -15.62 -19.95 21.17
C GLY A 143 -16.92 -19.21 20.88
N LEU A 144 -17.18 -18.86 19.63
CA LEU A 144 -18.38 -18.15 19.20
C LEU A 144 -19.51 -19.14 18.97
N GLY A 145 -20.59 -19.04 19.74
CA GLY A 145 -21.80 -19.85 19.56
C GLY A 145 -22.80 -19.22 18.56
N ARG A 146 -23.80 -20.00 18.14
CA ARG A 146 -24.90 -19.46 17.34
C ARG A 146 -25.64 -18.38 18.13
N GLY A 147 -25.75 -17.19 17.53
CA GLY A 147 -26.41 -16.05 18.15
C GLY A 147 -25.52 -15.23 19.09
N THR A 148 -24.23 -15.53 19.16
CA THR A 148 -23.29 -14.67 19.88
C THR A 148 -23.18 -13.34 19.13
N GLU A 149 -23.51 -12.24 19.82
CA GLU A 149 -23.24 -10.89 19.27
C GLU A 149 -21.75 -10.59 19.32
N CYS A 150 -21.20 -10.14 18.20
CA CYS A 150 -19.79 -9.84 18.07
C CYS A 150 -19.56 -8.38 17.71
N MET A 151 -18.82 -7.66 18.53
CA MET A 151 -18.30 -6.35 18.20
C MET A 151 -16.87 -6.47 17.67
N VAL A 152 -16.65 -6.12 16.40
CA VAL A 152 -15.33 -6.13 15.79
C VAL A 152 -14.64 -4.78 16.00
N ILE A 153 -13.46 -4.80 16.59
CA ILE A 153 -12.64 -3.61 16.81
C ILE A 153 -11.43 -3.66 15.89
N LEU A 154 -11.25 -2.64 15.05
CA LEU A 154 -10.17 -2.54 14.07
C LEU A 154 -9.19 -1.41 14.45
N PRO A 155 -8.23 -1.66 15.37
CA PRO A 155 -7.35 -0.61 15.90
C PRO A 155 -6.26 -0.17 14.92
N GLY A 156 -6.18 -0.81 13.76
CA GLY A 156 -5.14 -0.62 12.75
C GLY A 156 -4.22 -1.84 12.62
N SER A 157 -3.33 -1.78 11.66
CA SER A 157 -2.39 -2.88 11.32
C SER A 157 -0.97 -2.65 11.84
N ARG A 158 -0.65 -1.45 12.34
CA ARG A 158 0.68 -1.08 12.82
C ARG A 158 0.73 -1.03 14.33
N ARG A 159 1.88 -1.40 14.90
CA ARG A 159 2.09 -1.40 16.34
C ARG A 159 1.73 -0.06 16.97
N SER A 160 2.18 1.05 16.41
CA SER A 160 1.89 2.40 16.91
C SER A 160 0.40 2.78 16.84
N GLU A 161 -0.34 2.26 15.86
CA GLU A 161 -1.78 2.44 15.75
C GLU A 161 -2.48 1.66 16.86
N VAL A 162 -2.14 0.38 17.02
CA VAL A 162 -2.71 -0.50 18.04
C VAL A 162 -2.43 0.01 19.44
N GLU A 163 -1.19 0.43 19.74
CA GLU A 163 -0.80 0.99 21.04
C GLU A 163 -1.57 2.27 21.37
N ARG A 164 -1.88 3.09 20.38
CA ARG A 164 -2.61 4.35 20.58
C ARG A 164 -4.13 4.15 20.64
N MET A 165 -4.68 3.32 19.76
CA MET A 165 -6.14 3.14 19.63
C MET A 165 -6.70 2.07 20.57
N GLY A 166 -5.91 1.06 20.92
CA GLY A 166 -6.34 -0.02 21.78
C GLY A 166 -6.94 0.42 23.12
N PRO A 167 -6.28 1.31 23.89
CA PRO A 167 -6.85 1.83 25.14
C PRO A 167 -8.16 2.60 24.94
N ILE A 168 -8.27 3.38 23.84
CA ILE A 168 -9.47 4.15 23.53
C ILE A 168 -10.64 3.20 23.24
N PHE A 169 -10.42 2.20 22.39
CA PHE A 169 -11.45 1.21 22.06
C PHE A 169 -11.83 0.34 23.25
N GLY A 170 -10.85 -0.01 24.12
CA GLY A 170 -11.14 -0.73 25.36
C GLY A 170 -12.05 0.05 26.31
N GLN A 171 -11.82 1.36 26.45
CA GLN A 171 -12.71 2.22 27.24
C GLN A 171 -14.10 2.37 26.60
N THR A 172 -14.14 2.51 25.26
CA THR A 172 -15.42 2.60 24.53
C THR A 172 -16.21 1.31 24.70
N PHE A 173 -15.56 0.16 24.55
CA PHE A 173 -16.19 -1.14 24.75
C PHE A 173 -16.76 -1.31 26.18
N ALA A 174 -15.98 -0.91 27.20
CA ALA A 174 -16.43 -0.98 28.60
C ALA A 174 -17.64 -0.06 28.90
N GLN A 175 -17.88 0.97 28.09
CA GLN A 175 -19.02 1.89 28.21
C GLN A 175 -20.19 1.52 27.28
N ALA A 176 -19.93 0.64 26.28
CA ALA A 176 -20.99 0.19 25.40
C ALA A 176 -21.94 -0.72 26.18
N ASP A 177 -23.18 -0.33 26.27
CA ASP A 177 -24.27 -1.19 26.77
C ASP A 177 -24.58 -2.18 25.63
N LEU A 178 -24.04 -3.38 25.73
CA LEU A 178 -24.23 -4.42 24.72
C LEU A 178 -25.45 -5.32 25.04
N GLY A 179 -26.42 -4.80 25.77
CA GLY A 179 -27.74 -5.39 25.95
C GLY A 179 -27.77 -6.73 26.71
#